data_87fa4e9fd58c0fa9c9f5cebbedc7e510
#
_entry.id   87fa4e9fd58c0fa9c9f5cebbedc7e510
#
_cell.length_a   1.000
_cell.length_b   1.000
_cell.length_c   1.000
_cell.angle_alpha   90.00
_cell.angle_beta   90.00
_cell.angle_gamma   90.00
#
_symmetry.space_group_name_H-M   'P 1'
#
loop_
_entity.id
_entity.type
_entity.pdbx_description
1 polymer ?
#
loop_
_entity_poly.entity_id
_entity_poly.type
_entity_poly.pdbx_seq_one_letter_code
_entity_poly.pdbx_strand_id
1 'polypeptide(L)'
;MSIFSHTFEDPEPGDKATLLRYFNGYDYRASGYTYITNYIWRRSYCLCWDIIEGYVCMAGGNCAGDGSDSVISMPLTDNGEYDIPRLRKAILECKRRYDDMGIKFRIVAIPEKMKGLLEEAFGDEIEIFENRDADEYVYLKDKLINLSG
;
A
#
# COMPACT_ATOMS: atom_id res chain seq x y z
N MET A 1 -5.98 -5.00 -18.07
CA MET A 1 -5.73 -6.25 -17.34
C MET A 1 -5.22 -5.90 -15.95
N SER A 2 -5.83 -6.44 -14.91
CA SER A 2 -5.49 -6.08 -13.54
C SER A 2 -4.32 -6.97 -13.03
N ILE A 3 -3.39 -6.36 -12.29
CA ILE A 3 -2.25 -7.06 -11.67
C ILE A 3 -2.72 -8.01 -10.56
N PHE A 4 -3.79 -7.62 -9.86
CA PHE A 4 -4.40 -8.40 -8.80
C PHE A 4 -5.83 -8.82 -9.15
N SER A 5 -6.33 -9.86 -8.47
CA SER A 5 -7.60 -10.51 -8.81
C SER A 5 -8.82 -9.75 -8.36
N HIS A 6 -8.70 -8.98 -7.27
CA HIS A 6 -9.81 -8.21 -6.70
C HIS A 6 -9.70 -6.75 -7.06
N THR A 7 -10.80 -6.12 -7.44
CA THR A 7 -10.86 -4.67 -7.73
C THR A 7 -11.67 -3.95 -6.66
N PHE A 8 -11.39 -2.66 -6.49
CA PHE A 8 -12.21 -1.79 -5.63
C PHE A 8 -13.45 -1.24 -6.33
N GLU A 9 -13.65 -1.55 -7.61
CA GLU A 9 -14.68 -0.89 -8.42
C GLU A 9 -16.09 -1.19 -7.89
N ASP A 10 -16.37 -2.46 -7.59
CA ASP A 10 -17.59 -2.93 -6.95
C ASP A 10 -17.25 -3.96 -5.87
N PRO A 11 -16.73 -3.53 -4.70
CA PRO A 11 -16.31 -4.45 -3.67
C PRO A 11 -17.51 -5.23 -3.12
N GLU A 12 -17.40 -6.54 -3.10
CA GLU A 12 -18.33 -7.40 -2.39
C GLU A 12 -18.38 -7.03 -0.89
N PRO A 13 -19.49 -7.22 -0.20
CA PRO A 13 -19.57 -6.91 1.23
C PRO A 13 -18.47 -7.58 2.07
N GLY A 14 -18.03 -8.78 1.67
CA GLY A 14 -16.92 -9.49 2.30
C GLY A 14 -15.56 -8.84 2.08
N ASP A 15 -15.35 -8.19 0.95
CA ASP A 15 -14.10 -7.49 0.62
C ASP A 15 -13.87 -6.32 1.57
N LYS A 16 -14.92 -5.54 1.83
CA LYS A 16 -14.84 -4.42 2.79
C LYS A 16 -14.42 -4.91 4.18
N ALA A 17 -15.05 -5.97 4.69
CA ALA A 17 -14.73 -6.52 6.00
C ALA A 17 -13.28 -7.03 6.06
N THR A 18 -12.83 -7.68 5.01
CA THR A 18 -11.45 -8.17 4.87
C THR A 18 -10.46 -7.01 4.88
N LEU A 19 -10.64 -6.03 4.01
CA LEU A 19 -9.76 -4.87 3.90
C LEU A 19 -9.71 -4.05 5.18
N LEU A 20 -10.86 -3.82 5.84
CA LEU A 20 -10.90 -3.11 7.12
C LEU A 20 -10.06 -3.81 8.19
N ARG A 21 -10.04 -5.14 8.22
CA ARG A 21 -9.21 -5.90 9.16
C ARG A 21 -7.72 -5.58 8.97
N TYR A 22 -7.24 -5.54 7.73
CA TYR A 22 -5.85 -5.21 7.42
C TYR A 22 -5.52 -3.74 7.67
N PHE A 23 -6.37 -2.81 7.27
CA PHE A 23 -6.13 -1.39 7.53
C PHE A 23 -6.17 -1.04 9.02
N ASN A 24 -7.01 -1.70 9.80
CA ASN A 24 -7.12 -1.47 11.25
C ASN A 24 -6.09 -2.26 12.06
N GLY A 25 -5.47 -3.29 11.49
CA GLY A 25 -4.44 -4.09 12.14
C GLY A 25 -3.14 -3.33 12.42
N TYR A 26 -3.02 -2.14 11.86
CA TYR A 26 -1.82 -1.33 11.96
C TYR A 26 -2.15 0.10 12.41
N ASP A 27 -1.52 0.58 13.50
CA ASP A 27 -1.64 1.96 13.99
C ASP A 27 -0.85 2.92 13.11
N TYR A 28 -1.39 3.18 11.92
CA TYR A 28 -0.78 4.04 10.95
C TYR A 28 -1.67 5.24 10.63
N ARG A 29 -1.12 6.43 10.73
CA ARG A 29 -1.89 7.70 10.67
C ARG A 29 -1.93 8.35 9.29
N ALA A 30 -1.34 7.73 8.27
CA ALA A 30 -1.41 8.29 6.93
C ALA A 30 -2.73 7.94 6.24
N SER A 31 -3.31 8.91 5.56
CA SER A 31 -4.59 8.79 4.87
C SER A 31 -4.60 7.69 3.81
N GLY A 32 -3.47 7.45 3.13
CA GLY A 32 -3.32 6.41 2.12
C GLY A 32 -3.54 4.97 2.63
N TYR A 33 -3.47 4.77 3.94
CA TYR A 33 -3.67 3.47 4.60
C TYR A 33 -5.03 3.35 5.30
N THR A 34 -6.05 4.03 4.80
CA THR A 34 -7.43 3.89 5.25
C THR A 34 -8.31 3.33 4.16
N TYR A 35 -9.31 2.53 4.54
CA TYR A 35 -10.29 1.99 3.59
C TYR A 35 -11.02 3.12 2.84
N ILE A 36 -11.44 4.16 3.57
CA ILE A 36 -12.21 5.29 3.01
C ILE A 36 -11.43 6.01 1.91
N THR A 37 -10.17 6.35 2.14
CA THR A 37 -9.34 7.02 1.13
C THR A 37 -9.18 6.14 -0.12
N ASN A 38 -8.86 4.87 0.05
CA ASN A 38 -8.74 3.95 -1.08
C ASN A 38 -10.07 3.77 -1.82
N TYR A 39 -11.19 3.69 -1.10
CA TYR A 39 -12.51 3.61 -1.72
C TYR A 39 -12.87 4.86 -2.54
N ILE A 40 -12.56 6.07 -2.03
CA ILE A 40 -12.81 7.33 -2.76
C ILE A 40 -12.02 7.36 -4.07
N TRP A 41 -10.73 7.03 -4.02
CA TRP A 41 -9.82 7.11 -5.15
C TRP A 41 -9.80 5.88 -6.07
N ARG A 42 -10.56 4.82 -5.74
CA ARG A 42 -10.51 3.52 -6.41
C ARG A 42 -10.63 3.56 -7.94
N ARG A 43 -11.49 4.43 -8.44
CA ARG A 43 -11.73 4.56 -9.89
C ARG A 43 -10.66 5.39 -10.58
N SER A 44 -10.14 6.42 -9.91
CA SER A 44 -9.11 7.28 -10.48
C SER A 44 -7.78 6.56 -10.60
N TYR A 45 -7.49 5.64 -9.67
CA TYR A 45 -6.24 4.88 -9.63
C TYR A 45 -6.40 3.40 -10.02
N CYS A 46 -7.54 2.96 -10.52
CA CYS A 46 -7.79 1.55 -10.85
C CYS A 46 -7.31 0.59 -9.77
N LEU A 47 -7.65 0.88 -8.52
CA LEU A 47 -7.14 0.10 -7.40
C LEU A 47 -7.58 -1.36 -7.47
N CYS A 48 -6.61 -2.24 -7.29
CA CYS A 48 -6.81 -3.69 -7.18
C CYS A 48 -5.97 -4.26 -6.04
N TRP A 49 -6.33 -5.46 -5.57
CA TRP A 49 -5.67 -6.06 -4.42
C TRP A 49 -5.74 -7.59 -4.44
N ASP A 50 -4.81 -8.21 -3.73
CA ASP A 50 -4.81 -9.64 -3.38
C ASP A 50 -4.22 -9.82 -1.99
N ILE A 51 -4.50 -10.99 -1.38
CA ILE A 51 -3.80 -11.44 -0.17
C ILE A 51 -2.72 -12.44 -0.61
N ILE A 52 -1.47 -12.08 -0.38
CA ILE A 52 -0.29 -12.88 -0.74
C ILE A 52 0.52 -13.13 0.52
N GLU A 53 0.78 -14.40 0.84
CA GLU A 53 1.52 -14.79 2.06
C GLU A 53 0.93 -14.20 3.37
N GLY A 54 -0.38 -13.92 3.39
CA GLY A 54 -1.04 -13.32 4.55
C GLY A 54 -0.95 -11.79 4.62
N TYR A 55 -0.39 -11.14 3.60
CA TYR A 55 -0.34 -9.68 3.47
C TYR A 55 -1.33 -9.21 2.43
N VAL A 56 -2.09 -8.15 2.72
CA VAL A 56 -2.82 -7.45 1.66
C VAL A 56 -1.83 -6.63 0.83
N CYS A 57 -1.78 -6.92 -0.44
CA CYS A 57 -0.99 -6.20 -1.43
C CYS A 57 -1.94 -5.41 -2.32
N MET A 58 -1.73 -4.11 -2.43
CA MET A 58 -2.58 -3.22 -3.20
C MET A 58 -1.78 -2.56 -4.31
N ALA A 59 -2.35 -2.54 -5.50
CA ALA A 59 -1.77 -1.85 -6.64
C ALA A 59 -2.72 -0.78 -7.18
N GLY A 60 -2.15 0.25 -7.76
CA GLY A 60 -2.89 1.31 -8.43
C GLY A 60 -2.00 2.12 -9.35
N GLY A 61 -2.63 2.74 -10.33
CA GLY A 61 -2.00 3.62 -11.30
C GLY A 61 -3.05 4.44 -12.04
N ASN A 62 -2.63 5.29 -12.96
CA ASN A 62 -3.56 6.09 -13.72
C ASN A 62 -4.42 5.23 -14.65
N CYS A 63 -5.73 5.18 -14.41
CA CYS A 63 -6.68 4.42 -15.22
C CYS A 63 -6.75 4.86 -16.68
N ALA A 64 -6.41 6.10 -16.98
CA ALA A 64 -6.42 6.63 -18.34
C ALA A 64 -5.11 6.31 -19.10
N GLY A 65 -4.12 5.75 -18.42
CA GLY A 65 -2.83 5.38 -19.00
C GLY A 65 -2.79 3.94 -19.51
N ASP A 66 -1.60 3.53 -19.93
CA ASP A 66 -1.29 2.16 -20.37
C ASP A 66 -0.97 1.20 -19.21
N GLY A 67 -1.07 1.68 -17.96
CA GLY A 67 -0.72 0.94 -16.75
C GLY A 67 0.77 0.93 -16.39
N SER A 68 1.62 1.58 -17.20
CA SER A 68 3.07 1.62 -16.98
C SER A 68 3.48 2.37 -15.71
N ASP A 69 2.59 3.19 -15.16
CA ASP A 69 2.77 3.94 -13.92
C ASP A 69 2.24 3.20 -12.67
N SER A 70 1.72 1.98 -12.86
CA SER A 70 1.22 1.18 -11.74
C SER A 70 2.30 0.92 -10.69
N VAL A 71 1.89 1.03 -9.43
CA VAL A 71 2.75 0.86 -8.25
C VAL A 71 2.00 0.08 -7.17
N ILE A 72 2.73 -0.51 -6.23
CA ILE A 72 2.10 -1.05 -5.02
C ILE A 72 2.36 -0.13 -3.82
N SER A 73 1.45 -0.15 -2.86
CA SER A 73 1.72 0.38 -1.52
C SER A 73 2.45 -0.68 -0.67
N MET A 74 2.93 -0.27 0.52
CA MET A 74 3.52 -1.23 1.47
C MET A 74 2.51 -2.32 1.81
N PRO A 75 2.86 -3.62 1.66
CA PRO A 75 1.99 -4.72 2.09
C PRO A 75 1.65 -4.64 3.58
N LEU A 76 0.39 -4.89 3.93
CA LEU A 76 -0.10 -4.80 5.30
C LEU A 76 -0.48 -6.18 5.85
N THR A 77 -0.26 -6.37 7.15
CA THR A 77 -0.81 -7.50 7.92
C THR A 77 -2.12 -7.12 8.60
N ASP A 78 -2.86 -8.11 9.08
CA ASP A 78 -4.10 -7.90 9.82
C ASP A 78 -3.90 -7.69 11.34
N ASN A 79 -2.68 -7.85 11.83
CA ASN A 79 -2.32 -7.74 13.25
C ASN A 79 -1.13 -6.80 13.54
N GLY A 80 -0.56 -6.20 12.51
CA GLY A 80 0.61 -5.31 12.64
C GLY A 80 1.95 -6.04 12.84
N GLU A 81 1.96 -7.37 12.89
CA GLU A 81 3.18 -8.17 13.02
C GLU A 81 3.69 -8.61 11.66
N TYR A 82 4.98 -8.45 11.42
CA TYR A 82 5.65 -8.79 10.17
C TYR A 82 6.60 -9.97 10.33
N ASP A 83 6.42 -10.98 9.50
CA ASP A 83 7.36 -12.08 9.30
C ASP A 83 8.22 -11.76 8.07
N ILE A 84 9.50 -11.50 8.26
CA ILE A 84 10.39 -11.02 7.20
C ILE A 84 10.50 -11.99 6.03
N PRO A 85 10.71 -13.30 6.22
CA PRO A 85 10.71 -14.26 5.12
C PRO A 85 9.40 -14.27 4.30
N ARG A 86 8.25 -14.18 4.95
CA ARG A 86 6.94 -14.12 4.29
C ARG A 86 6.71 -12.80 3.57
N LEU A 87 7.10 -11.67 4.18
CA LEU A 87 7.06 -10.35 3.54
C LEU A 87 7.89 -10.35 2.25
N ARG A 88 9.11 -10.89 2.31
CA ARG A 88 9.96 -11.03 1.14
C ARG A 88 9.28 -11.84 0.03
N LYS A 89 8.67 -12.99 0.36
CA LYS A 89 7.94 -13.82 -0.62
C LYS A 89 6.77 -13.06 -1.24
N ALA A 90 5.98 -12.34 -0.43
CA ALA A 90 4.85 -11.55 -0.92
C ALA A 90 5.30 -10.48 -1.92
N ILE A 91 6.34 -9.74 -1.59
CA ILE A 91 6.89 -8.68 -2.47
C ILE A 91 7.48 -9.27 -3.75
N LEU A 92 8.21 -10.38 -3.67
CA LEU A 92 8.75 -11.05 -4.85
C LEU A 92 7.65 -11.60 -5.78
N GLU A 93 6.53 -12.09 -5.23
CA GLU A 93 5.38 -12.49 -6.04
C GLU A 93 4.72 -11.28 -6.71
N CYS A 94 4.59 -10.15 -6.01
CA CYS A 94 4.14 -8.90 -6.63
C CYS A 94 5.07 -8.51 -7.78
N LYS A 95 6.37 -8.50 -7.53
CA LYS A 95 7.37 -8.18 -8.56
C LYS A 95 7.26 -9.10 -9.78
N ARG A 96 7.13 -10.41 -9.59
CA ARG A 96 6.95 -11.37 -10.68
C ARG A 96 5.75 -11.01 -11.55
N ARG A 97 4.61 -10.66 -10.96
CA ARG A 97 3.40 -10.27 -11.71
C ARG A 97 3.63 -9.00 -12.53
N TYR A 98 4.37 -8.02 -11.99
CA TYR A 98 4.75 -6.81 -12.72
C TYR A 98 5.70 -7.11 -13.87
N ASP A 99 6.69 -7.98 -13.65
CA ASP A 99 7.64 -8.41 -14.69
C ASP A 99 6.90 -9.15 -15.84
N ASP A 100 5.92 -10.02 -15.51
CA ASP A 100 5.10 -10.73 -16.49
C ASP A 100 4.28 -9.78 -17.39
N MET A 101 3.93 -8.62 -16.86
CA MET A 101 3.21 -7.57 -17.60
C MET A 101 4.15 -6.55 -18.27
N GLY A 102 5.45 -6.67 -18.09
CA GLY A 102 6.45 -5.72 -18.62
C GLY A 102 6.41 -4.35 -17.93
N ILE A 103 5.88 -4.26 -16.71
CA ILE A 103 5.75 -3.02 -15.93
C ILE A 103 6.87 -2.95 -14.89
N LYS A 104 7.49 -1.77 -14.77
CA LYS A 104 8.51 -1.54 -13.74
C LYS A 104 7.91 -1.64 -12.33
N PHE A 105 8.42 -2.58 -11.53
CA PHE A 105 7.97 -2.76 -10.15
C PHE A 105 8.49 -1.64 -9.22
N ARG A 106 7.59 -1.07 -8.44
CA ARG A 106 7.91 -0.06 -7.43
C ARG A 106 6.95 -0.19 -6.25
N ILE A 107 7.48 0.02 -5.03
CA ILE A 107 6.70 0.18 -3.82
C ILE A 107 6.73 1.66 -3.45
N VAL A 108 5.57 2.26 -3.21
CA VAL A 108 5.45 3.68 -2.87
C VAL A 108 4.77 3.88 -1.52
N ALA A 109 4.82 5.10 -1.01
CA ALA A 109 4.19 5.49 0.26
C ALA A 109 4.61 4.59 1.43
N ILE A 110 5.89 4.22 1.47
CA ILE A 110 6.44 3.40 2.55
C ILE A 110 6.54 4.26 3.81
N PRO A 111 5.82 3.90 4.89
CA PRO A 111 5.96 4.59 6.17
C PRO A 111 7.38 4.48 6.71
N GLU A 112 7.90 5.56 7.30
CA GLU A 112 9.25 5.59 7.87
C GLU A 112 9.53 4.41 8.80
N LYS A 113 8.58 4.10 9.68
CA LYS A 113 8.69 2.97 10.61
C LYS A 113 8.66 1.58 9.95
N MET A 114 8.31 1.48 8.67
CA MET A 114 8.33 0.22 7.90
C MET A 114 9.57 0.08 7.01
N LYS A 115 10.35 1.14 6.87
CA LYS A 115 11.58 1.13 6.08
C LYS A 115 12.53 0.00 6.50
N GLY A 116 12.76 -0.15 7.82
CA GLY A 116 13.61 -1.19 8.36
C GLY A 116 13.18 -2.61 8.01
N LEU A 117 11.87 -2.87 7.85
CA LEU A 117 11.36 -4.18 7.42
C LEU A 117 11.81 -4.54 6.00
N LEU A 118 11.81 -3.55 5.10
CA LEU A 118 12.26 -3.74 3.72
C LEU A 118 13.79 -3.89 3.65
N GLU A 119 14.52 -3.10 4.43
CA GLU A 119 15.98 -3.21 4.53
C GLU A 119 16.39 -4.60 5.08
N GLU A 120 15.68 -5.12 6.08
CA GLU A 120 15.92 -6.47 6.60
C GLU A 120 15.58 -7.56 5.59
N ALA A 121 14.47 -7.38 4.83
CA ALA A 121 14.02 -8.36 3.85
C ALA A 121 14.91 -8.42 2.60
N PHE A 122 15.49 -7.31 2.16
CA PHE A 122 16.14 -7.21 0.85
C PHE A 122 17.58 -6.68 0.89
N GLY A 123 18.01 -6.01 1.96
CA GLY A 123 19.38 -5.46 2.06
C GLY A 123 19.73 -4.60 0.84
N ASP A 124 20.84 -4.92 0.20
CA ASP A 124 21.36 -4.18 -0.97
C ASP A 124 20.61 -4.49 -2.30
N GLU A 125 19.61 -5.37 -2.27
CA GLU A 125 18.80 -5.69 -3.47
C GLU A 125 17.77 -4.60 -3.81
N ILE A 126 17.55 -3.65 -2.91
CA ILE A 126 16.60 -2.53 -3.09
C ILE A 126 17.28 -1.19 -2.88
N GLU A 127 16.69 -0.17 -3.46
CA GLU A 127 17.06 1.23 -3.26
C GLU A 127 15.83 1.99 -2.75
N ILE A 128 15.99 2.72 -1.65
CA ILE A 128 14.91 3.47 -0.99
C ILE A 128 15.18 4.95 -1.13
N PHE A 129 14.22 5.69 -1.69
CA PHE A 129 14.26 7.14 -1.86
C PHE A 129 13.26 7.81 -0.94
N GLU A 130 13.69 8.84 -0.24
CA GLU A 130 12.81 9.71 0.52
C GLU A 130 12.13 10.72 -0.41
N ASN A 131 10.83 10.90 -0.22
CA ASN A 131 10.05 11.90 -0.95
C ASN A 131 9.30 12.80 0.05
N ARG A 132 9.90 13.92 0.40
CA ARG A 132 9.33 14.89 1.35
C ARG A 132 8.06 15.57 0.84
N ASP A 133 7.87 15.65 -0.47
CA ASP A 133 6.66 16.24 -1.06
C ASP A 133 5.41 15.35 -0.83
N ALA A 134 5.62 14.09 -0.46
CA ALA A 134 4.56 13.14 -0.11
C ALA A 134 4.32 13.04 1.41
N ASP A 135 5.03 13.82 2.24
CA ASP A 135 4.85 13.80 3.69
C ASP A 135 3.47 14.35 4.07
N GLU A 136 2.81 13.66 5.00
CA GLU A 136 1.54 14.10 5.54
C GLU A 136 1.74 14.94 6.81
N TYR A 137 1.01 16.05 6.91
CA TYR A 137 1.04 16.90 8.09
C TYR A 137 0.05 16.38 9.13
N VAL A 138 0.55 16.08 10.34
CA VAL A 138 -0.25 15.61 11.47
C VAL A 138 -0.24 16.66 12.57
N TYR A 139 -1.41 17.16 12.95
CA TYR A 139 -1.57 18.17 14.00
C TYR A 139 -2.35 17.63 15.18
N LEU A 140 -1.97 18.02 16.39
CA LEU A 140 -2.78 17.77 17.55
C LEU A 140 -4.06 18.63 17.48
N LYS A 141 -5.21 18.01 17.73
CA LYS A 141 -6.52 18.68 17.69
C LYS A 141 -6.56 19.97 18.51
N ASP A 142 -6.02 19.93 19.72
CA ASP A 142 -6.03 21.09 20.64
C ASP A 142 -5.18 22.26 20.10
N LYS A 143 -4.09 21.96 19.40
CA LYS A 143 -3.29 23.00 18.73
C LYS A 143 -4.03 23.65 17.57
N LEU A 144 -4.78 22.88 16.79
CA LEU A 144 -5.61 23.39 15.71
C LEU A 144 -6.75 24.26 16.22
N ILE A 145 -7.45 23.84 17.29
CA ILE A 145 -8.58 24.58 17.88
C ILE A 145 -8.10 25.92 18.44
N ASN A 146 -6.95 25.95 19.10
CA ASN A 146 -6.42 27.14 19.76
C ASN A 146 -5.54 28.01 18.86
N LEU A 147 -5.31 27.61 17.60
CA LEU A 147 -4.41 28.30 16.65
C LEU A 147 -3.02 28.62 17.26
N SER A 148 -2.60 27.79 18.22
CA SER A 148 -1.30 27.97 18.87
C SER A 148 -0.21 27.33 18.01
N GLY A 149 0.65 28.15 17.45
CA GLY A 149 1.84 27.72 16.72
C GLY A 149 2.95 27.25 17.65
#